data_b5dfca0ad14b6108f1986c4defb6d032
#
_entry.id   b5dfca0ad14b6108f1986c4defb6d032
#
_cell.length_a   1.000
_cell.length_b   1.000
_cell.length_c   1.000
_cell.angle_alpha   90.00
_cell.angle_beta   90.00
_cell.angle_gamma   90.00
#
_symmetry.space_group_name_H-M   'P 1'
#
loop_
_entity.id
_entity.type
_entity.pdbx_description
1 polymer ?
#
loop_
_entity_poly.entity_id
_entity_poly.type
_entity_poly.pdbx_seq_one_letter_code
_entity_poly.pdbx_strand_id
1 'polypeptide(L)'
;MSLALSPAATLGATGFALIAVCYGFARFAFGLFLPRIDAELSLSSTLSGLISGGAFLGYCIAIALSAYLTERIGPRAVAVGAALIAAVGMAGIAAAPSAPWLAGAVMLAGSSTGLASPPLAAAVTAVVKPDRQNATNTVINAGTGAGVVLSGPVALMMGEQWRLAYAGFAVAAVGLAFAAALTLPRGPQRATKSTQGAPSLTRALRRLIAAALLTGAASTAIWSFGAQLVALRLDWSSAGAGLLWIAIGAAGIAGASAGHLITRFGMDRVHHAFLAAMAAGILMIGIAGTSAALTLGGGLLFGAAYIMLTGVYLLWGVLALPHRPATGVTIAFLALAIGQTAGAAVFGLLMAHLTANYAVVIFACLALTAGLARAEEANPRACVAGQ
;
A
#
# COMPACT_ATOMS: atom_id res chain seq x y z
N MET A 1 -19.46 -2.41 -34.40
CA MET A 1 -18.16 -1.71 -34.15
C MET A 1 -17.58 -2.30 -32.89
N SER A 2 -16.59 -3.20 -32.98
CA SER A 2 -15.86 -3.71 -31.81
C SER A 2 -14.98 -2.60 -31.27
N LEU A 3 -15.29 -2.10 -30.09
CA LEU A 3 -14.42 -1.20 -29.31
C LEU A 3 -13.19 -1.97 -28.82
N ALA A 4 -12.31 -2.37 -29.73
CA ALA A 4 -11.05 -2.97 -29.36
C ALA A 4 -10.18 -1.88 -28.69
N LEU A 5 -9.97 -2.00 -27.39
CA LEU A 5 -9.07 -1.11 -26.65
C LEU A 5 -7.66 -1.16 -27.28
N SER A 6 -6.98 -0.03 -27.30
CA SER A 6 -5.58 -0.02 -27.72
C SER A 6 -4.72 -0.89 -26.79
N PRO A 7 -3.59 -1.47 -27.27
CA PRO A 7 -2.73 -2.30 -26.41
C PRO A 7 -2.28 -1.58 -25.13
N ALA A 8 -2.04 -0.27 -25.18
CA ALA A 8 -1.71 0.55 -24.01
C ALA A 8 -2.89 0.68 -23.03
N ALA A 9 -4.12 0.83 -23.55
CA ALA A 9 -5.30 0.92 -22.70
C ALA A 9 -5.62 -0.44 -22.04
N THR A 10 -5.46 -1.53 -22.77
CA THR A 10 -5.62 -2.89 -22.23
C THR A 10 -4.59 -3.19 -21.15
N LEU A 11 -3.32 -2.83 -21.37
CA LEU A 11 -2.26 -2.93 -20.37
C LEU A 11 -2.60 -2.09 -19.12
N GLY A 12 -3.04 -0.84 -19.32
CA GLY A 12 -3.42 0.05 -18.22
C GLY A 12 -4.56 -0.53 -17.38
N ALA A 13 -5.62 -1.04 -18.03
CA ALA A 13 -6.76 -1.66 -17.36
C ALA A 13 -6.37 -2.94 -16.59
N THR A 14 -5.60 -3.84 -17.21
CA THR A 14 -5.12 -5.05 -16.53
C THR A 14 -4.20 -4.71 -15.38
N GLY A 15 -3.27 -3.76 -15.55
CA GLY A 15 -2.38 -3.31 -14.50
C GLY A 15 -3.12 -2.65 -13.33
N PHE A 16 -4.11 -1.79 -13.62
CA PHE A 16 -5.01 -1.21 -12.62
C PHE A 16 -5.71 -2.29 -11.79
N ALA A 17 -6.33 -3.27 -12.46
CA ALA A 17 -7.02 -4.34 -11.79
C ALA A 17 -6.07 -5.23 -10.98
N LEU A 18 -4.85 -5.50 -11.47
CA LEU A 18 -3.85 -6.29 -10.75
C LEU A 18 -3.39 -5.56 -9.47
N ILE A 19 -3.15 -4.25 -9.53
CA ILE A 19 -2.84 -3.45 -8.35
C ILE A 19 -4.03 -3.40 -7.40
N ALA A 20 -5.26 -3.26 -7.90
CA ALA A 20 -6.47 -3.27 -7.05
C ALA A 20 -6.60 -4.58 -6.25
N VAL A 21 -6.39 -5.72 -6.89
CA VAL A 21 -6.47 -7.03 -6.24
C VAL A 21 -5.31 -7.24 -5.27
N CYS A 22 -4.06 -7.02 -5.70
CA CYS A 22 -2.88 -7.28 -4.86
C CYS A 22 -2.82 -6.33 -3.65
N TYR A 23 -3.06 -5.03 -3.84
CA TYR A 23 -2.99 -4.05 -2.75
C TYR A 23 -4.30 -3.97 -1.98
N GLY A 24 -5.44 -3.83 -2.67
CA GLY A 24 -6.74 -3.64 -2.02
C GLY A 24 -7.21 -4.91 -1.31
N PHE A 25 -7.33 -6.02 -2.04
CA PHE A 25 -7.92 -7.23 -1.50
C PHE A 25 -6.92 -8.10 -0.73
N ALA A 26 -5.75 -8.39 -1.31
CA ALA A 26 -4.82 -9.32 -0.69
C ALA A 26 -4.06 -8.74 0.50
N ARG A 27 -3.86 -7.41 0.55
CA ARG A 27 -3.09 -6.75 1.60
C ARG A 27 -3.94 -5.92 2.56
N PHE A 28 -4.67 -4.92 2.06
CA PHE A 28 -5.35 -3.95 2.93
C PHE A 28 -6.72 -4.41 3.42
N ALA A 29 -7.42 -5.32 2.72
CA ALA A 29 -8.68 -5.85 3.20
C ALA A 29 -8.54 -6.69 4.49
N PHE A 30 -7.34 -7.17 4.83
CA PHE A 30 -7.12 -7.92 6.07
C PHE A 30 -7.52 -7.08 7.29
N GLY A 31 -7.08 -5.83 7.38
CA GLY A 31 -7.48 -4.94 8.47
C GLY A 31 -8.98 -4.66 8.54
N LEU A 32 -9.67 -4.66 7.40
CA LEU A 32 -11.12 -4.49 7.32
C LEU A 32 -11.87 -5.66 7.97
N PHE A 33 -11.44 -6.88 7.70
CA PHE A 33 -12.09 -8.10 8.22
C PHE A 33 -11.51 -8.56 9.56
N LEU A 34 -10.46 -7.91 10.07
CA LEU A 34 -9.77 -8.32 11.29
C LEU A 34 -10.69 -8.53 12.49
N PRO A 35 -11.69 -7.67 12.80
CA PRO A 35 -12.57 -7.90 13.95
C PRO A 35 -13.33 -9.23 13.89
N ARG A 36 -13.70 -9.68 12.68
CA ARG A 36 -14.42 -10.93 12.45
C ARG A 36 -13.50 -12.15 12.56
N ILE A 37 -12.30 -11.99 12.01
CA ILE A 37 -11.25 -13.01 12.09
C ILE A 37 -10.82 -13.21 13.54
N ASP A 38 -10.63 -12.12 14.30
CA ASP A 38 -10.28 -12.15 15.71
C ASP A 38 -11.37 -12.86 16.55
N ALA A 39 -12.63 -12.54 16.31
CA ALA A 39 -13.75 -13.15 17.00
C ALA A 39 -13.84 -14.67 16.76
N GLU A 40 -13.62 -15.12 15.51
CA GLU A 40 -13.72 -16.53 15.14
C GLU A 40 -12.50 -17.34 15.58
N LEU A 41 -11.28 -16.79 15.42
CA LEU A 41 -10.03 -17.48 15.73
C LEU A 41 -9.47 -17.15 17.11
N SER A 42 -10.19 -16.35 17.92
CA SER A 42 -9.80 -15.92 19.26
C SER A 42 -8.39 -15.31 19.33
N LEU A 43 -8.08 -14.41 18.38
CA LEU A 43 -6.77 -13.79 18.29
C LEU A 43 -6.60 -12.70 19.35
N SER A 44 -5.41 -12.65 19.98
CA SER A 44 -5.02 -11.48 20.79
C SER A 44 -4.60 -10.33 19.88
N SER A 45 -4.70 -9.08 20.37
CA SER A 45 -4.24 -7.90 19.61
C SER A 45 -2.76 -7.99 19.20
N THR A 46 -1.92 -8.59 20.05
CA THR A 46 -0.51 -8.87 19.73
C THR A 46 -0.38 -9.78 18.51
N LEU A 47 -1.14 -10.88 18.50
CA LEU A 47 -1.08 -11.85 17.41
C LEU A 47 -1.66 -11.27 16.12
N SER A 48 -2.75 -10.51 16.20
CA SER A 48 -3.31 -9.76 15.07
C SER A 48 -2.32 -8.77 14.47
N GLY A 49 -1.54 -8.09 15.32
CA GLY A 49 -0.47 -7.19 14.89
C GLY A 49 0.67 -7.93 14.18
N LEU A 50 1.11 -9.06 14.72
CA LEU A 50 2.15 -9.90 14.10
C LEU A 50 1.70 -10.45 12.75
N ILE A 51 0.46 -10.97 12.66
CA ILE A 51 -0.12 -11.48 11.41
C ILE A 51 -0.25 -10.36 10.37
N SER A 52 -0.77 -9.20 10.75
CA SER A 52 -0.84 -8.03 9.87
C SER A 52 0.55 -7.58 9.40
N GLY A 53 1.53 -7.56 10.30
CA GLY A 53 2.94 -7.27 9.99
C GLY A 53 3.53 -8.25 8.99
N GLY A 54 3.10 -9.51 9.02
CA GLY A 54 3.49 -10.54 8.08
C GLY A 54 3.14 -10.20 6.62
N ALA A 55 2.00 -9.55 6.35
CA ALA A 55 1.66 -9.11 5.00
C ALA A 55 2.67 -8.10 4.45
N PHE A 56 3.11 -7.16 5.28
CA PHE A 56 4.10 -6.15 4.90
C PHE A 56 5.51 -6.75 4.78
N LEU A 57 5.86 -7.72 5.63
CA LEU A 57 7.12 -8.47 5.52
C LEU A 57 7.16 -9.27 4.22
N GLY A 58 6.07 -9.95 3.86
CA GLY A 58 5.92 -10.64 2.58
C GLY A 58 6.17 -9.71 1.39
N TYR A 59 5.62 -8.50 1.44
CA TYR A 59 5.91 -7.46 0.44
C TYR A 59 7.41 -7.12 0.37
N CYS A 60 8.07 -6.91 1.52
CA CYS A 60 9.50 -6.56 1.56
C CYS A 60 10.38 -7.62 0.87
N ILE A 61 10.11 -8.89 1.14
CA ILE A 61 10.81 -10.01 0.51
C ILE A 61 10.52 -10.05 -0.99
N ALA A 62 9.25 -9.94 -1.34
CA ALA A 62 8.79 -10.10 -2.71
C ALA A 62 9.26 -8.97 -3.64
N ILE A 63 9.31 -7.71 -3.19
CA ILE A 63 9.74 -6.58 -4.02
C ILE A 63 11.24 -6.68 -4.37
N ALA A 64 12.06 -7.17 -3.45
CA ALA A 64 13.48 -7.40 -3.71
C ALA A 64 13.69 -8.49 -4.77
N LEU A 65 12.85 -9.53 -4.76
CA LEU A 65 12.92 -10.64 -5.70
C LEU A 65 12.30 -10.29 -7.05
N SER A 66 11.27 -9.43 -7.07
CA SER A 66 10.46 -9.14 -8.25
C SER A 66 11.25 -8.52 -9.39
N ALA A 67 12.13 -7.56 -9.09
CA ALA A 67 12.96 -6.91 -10.10
C ALA A 67 13.85 -7.95 -10.81
N TYR A 68 14.52 -8.80 -10.04
CA TYR A 68 15.37 -9.88 -10.55
C TYR A 68 14.59 -10.89 -11.41
N LEU A 69 13.41 -11.32 -10.95
CA LEU A 69 12.56 -12.24 -11.69
C LEU A 69 12.05 -11.61 -12.99
N THR A 70 11.66 -10.33 -12.96
CA THR A 70 11.15 -9.60 -14.12
C THR A 70 12.20 -9.54 -15.24
N GLU A 71 13.48 -9.35 -14.88
CA GLU A 71 14.58 -9.37 -15.85
C GLU A 71 14.82 -10.77 -16.45
N ARG A 72 14.67 -11.84 -15.64
CA ARG A 72 14.96 -13.21 -16.07
C ARG A 72 13.84 -13.87 -16.85
N ILE A 73 12.62 -13.80 -16.36
CA ILE A 73 11.47 -14.54 -16.91
C ILE A 73 10.42 -13.63 -17.57
N GLY A 74 10.64 -12.31 -17.51
CA GLY A 74 9.81 -11.32 -18.17
C GLY A 74 8.60 -10.83 -17.34
N PRO A 75 8.06 -9.65 -17.70
CA PRO A 75 7.01 -8.99 -16.92
C PRO A 75 5.71 -9.79 -16.85
N ARG A 76 5.33 -10.48 -17.93
CA ARG A 76 4.12 -11.31 -17.96
C ARG A 76 4.17 -12.42 -16.90
N ALA A 77 5.24 -13.21 -16.89
CA ALA A 77 5.36 -14.35 -16.00
C ALA A 77 5.32 -13.92 -14.52
N VAL A 78 6.00 -12.81 -14.17
CA VAL A 78 6.01 -12.29 -12.81
C VAL A 78 4.65 -11.70 -12.41
N ALA A 79 3.97 -10.98 -13.30
CA ALA A 79 2.63 -10.43 -13.02
C ALA A 79 1.57 -11.53 -12.88
N VAL A 80 1.62 -12.57 -13.71
CA VAL A 80 0.76 -13.75 -13.56
C VAL A 80 1.06 -14.46 -12.23
N GLY A 81 2.34 -14.63 -11.90
CA GLY A 81 2.77 -15.16 -10.60
C GLY A 81 2.24 -14.34 -9.42
N ALA A 82 2.27 -13.02 -9.51
CA ALA A 82 1.70 -12.13 -8.49
C ALA A 82 0.20 -12.38 -8.28
N ALA A 83 -0.57 -12.49 -9.37
CA ALA A 83 -2.00 -12.78 -9.30
C ALA A 83 -2.29 -14.18 -8.72
N LEU A 84 -1.52 -15.20 -9.09
CA LEU A 84 -1.67 -16.54 -8.55
C LEU A 84 -1.29 -16.62 -7.07
N ILE A 85 -0.23 -15.95 -6.66
CA ILE A 85 0.18 -15.87 -5.26
C ILE A 85 -0.89 -15.12 -4.44
N ALA A 86 -1.48 -14.05 -4.98
CA ALA A 86 -2.63 -13.39 -4.37
C ALA A 86 -3.82 -14.36 -4.21
N ALA A 87 -4.14 -15.11 -5.27
CA ALA A 87 -5.22 -16.10 -5.25
C ALA A 87 -4.99 -17.18 -4.19
N VAL A 88 -3.81 -17.81 -4.17
CA VAL A 88 -3.47 -18.86 -3.20
C VAL A 88 -3.45 -18.31 -1.78
N GLY A 89 -2.88 -17.12 -1.57
CA GLY A 89 -2.85 -16.48 -0.25
C GLY A 89 -4.26 -16.16 0.25
N MET A 90 -5.12 -15.57 -0.59
CA MET A 90 -6.50 -15.25 -0.22
C MET A 90 -7.37 -16.51 -0.03
N ALA A 91 -7.18 -17.55 -0.85
CA ALA A 91 -7.83 -18.85 -0.62
C ALA A 91 -7.34 -19.48 0.70
N GLY A 92 -6.05 -19.35 1.02
CA GLY A 92 -5.48 -19.78 2.30
C GLY A 92 -6.06 -19.02 3.48
N ILE A 93 -6.31 -17.70 3.35
CA ILE A 93 -7.02 -16.92 4.38
C ILE A 93 -8.45 -17.45 4.53
N ALA A 94 -9.19 -17.62 3.43
CA ALA A 94 -10.55 -18.15 3.45
C ALA A 94 -10.66 -19.53 4.16
N ALA A 95 -9.67 -20.37 3.98
CA ALA A 95 -9.61 -21.72 4.53
C ALA A 95 -8.91 -21.80 5.91
N ALA A 96 -8.50 -20.67 6.51
CA ALA A 96 -7.65 -20.68 7.72
C ALA A 96 -8.35 -21.32 8.93
N PRO A 97 -7.84 -22.46 9.46
CA PRO A 97 -8.39 -23.11 10.62
C PRO A 97 -7.74 -22.61 11.93
N SER A 98 -6.65 -21.89 11.87
CA SER A 98 -5.84 -21.49 13.02
C SER A 98 -4.99 -20.25 12.73
N ALA A 99 -4.53 -19.59 13.78
CA ALA A 99 -3.67 -18.41 13.70
C ALA A 99 -2.35 -18.64 12.95
N PRO A 100 -1.58 -19.73 13.14
CA PRO A 100 -0.36 -19.97 12.38
C PRO A 100 -0.60 -20.15 10.88
N TRP A 101 -1.68 -20.86 10.52
CA TRP A 101 -2.08 -20.98 9.11
C TRP A 101 -2.44 -19.62 8.52
N LEU A 102 -3.26 -18.83 9.24
CA LEU A 102 -3.64 -17.49 8.84
C LEU A 102 -2.41 -16.60 8.63
N ALA A 103 -1.42 -16.65 9.54
CA ALA A 103 -0.17 -15.89 9.43
C ALA A 103 0.58 -16.19 8.12
N GLY A 104 0.73 -17.47 7.78
CA GLY A 104 1.35 -17.90 6.53
C GLY A 104 0.57 -17.44 5.30
N ALA A 105 -0.76 -17.57 5.33
CA ALA A 105 -1.64 -17.18 4.23
C ALA A 105 -1.65 -15.65 4.01
N VAL A 106 -1.69 -14.85 5.08
CA VAL A 106 -1.63 -13.38 5.04
C VAL A 106 -0.27 -12.90 4.52
N MET A 107 0.83 -13.50 4.98
CA MET A 107 2.17 -13.19 4.48
C MET A 107 2.28 -13.51 2.99
N LEU A 108 1.75 -14.66 2.55
CA LEU A 108 1.73 -15.04 1.14
C LEU A 108 0.87 -14.08 0.31
N ALA A 109 -0.34 -13.76 0.77
CA ALA A 109 -1.21 -12.79 0.10
C ALA A 109 -0.53 -11.42 -0.06
N GLY A 110 0.10 -10.92 1.02
CA GLY A 110 0.82 -9.66 1.03
C GLY A 110 2.03 -9.62 0.10
N SER A 111 2.71 -10.75 -0.09
CA SER A 111 3.86 -10.84 -1.01
C SER A 111 3.48 -10.56 -2.46
N SER A 112 2.24 -10.82 -2.86
CA SER A 112 1.75 -10.51 -4.20
C SER A 112 1.91 -9.05 -4.60
N THR A 113 1.79 -8.13 -3.63
CA THR A 113 1.95 -6.69 -3.87
C THR A 113 3.36 -6.32 -4.30
N GLY A 114 4.38 -6.95 -3.69
CA GLY A 114 5.79 -6.74 -4.07
C GLY A 114 6.11 -7.30 -5.45
N LEU A 115 5.43 -8.38 -5.84
CA LEU A 115 5.59 -8.97 -7.17
C LEU A 115 4.84 -8.22 -8.27
N ALA A 116 3.80 -7.43 -7.96
CA ALA A 116 2.95 -6.81 -8.97
C ALA A 116 3.55 -5.56 -9.62
N SER A 117 4.16 -4.68 -8.84
CA SER A 117 4.54 -3.33 -9.30
C SER A 117 5.73 -3.31 -10.29
N PRO A 118 6.87 -4.00 -10.06
CA PRO A 118 8.01 -3.96 -10.98
C PRO A 118 7.69 -4.47 -12.39
N PRO A 119 7.00 -5.63 -12.58
CA PRO A 119 6.68 -6.11 -13.92
C PRO A 119 5.70 -5.21 -14.67
N LEU A 120 4.78 -4.52 -13.97
CA LEU A 120 3.87 -3.58 -14.62
C LEU A 120 4.62 -2.36 -15.12
N ALA A 121 5.54 -1.80 -14.32
CA ALA A 121 6.39 -0.68 -14.75
C ALA A 121 7.23 -1.07 -15.97
N ALA A 122 7.80 -2.27 -15.97
CA ALA A 122 8.53 -2.83 -17.10
C ALA A 122 7.66 -2.98 -18.35
N ALA A 123 6.44 -3.52 -18.20
CA ALA A 123 5.49 -3.67 -19.29
C ALA A 123 5.06 -2.32 -19.89
N VAL A 124 4.85 -1.29 -19.06
CA VAL A 124 4.53 0.07 -19.49
C VAL A 124 5.68 0.63 -20.34
N THR A 125 6.91 0.49 -19.89
CA THR A 125 8.09 0.97 -20.64
C THR A 125 8.23 0.28 -22.00
N ALA A 126 7.83 -1.01 -22.10
CA ALA A 126 7.92 -1.78 -23.34
C ALA A 126 6.84 -1.43 -24.38
N VAL A 127 5.63 -1.04 -23.95
CA VAL A 127 4.45 -0.96 -24.83
C VAL A 127 3.96 0.48 -25.00
N VAL A 128 4.15 1.32 -23.98
CA VAL A 128 3.58 2.68 -23.96
C VAL A 128 4.60 3.71 -24.40
N LYS A 129 4.17 4.66 -25.23
CA LYS A 129 5.03 5.76 -25.69
C LYS A 129 5.56 6.58 -24.50
N PRO A 130 6.82 7.09 -24.54
CA PRO A 130 7.46 7.78 -23.42
C PRO A 130 6.63 8.92 -22.81
N ASP A 131 5.96 9.71 -23.66
CA ASP A 131 5.09 10.83 -23.27
C ASP A 131 3.86 10.41 -22.46
N ARG A 132 3.42 9.15 -22.54
CA ARG A 132 2.25 8.58 -21.86
C ARG A 132 2.57 7.63 -20.73
N GLN A 133 3.83 7.24 -20.53
CA GLN A 133 4.21 6.26 -19.49
C GLN A 133 3.86 6.72 -18.09
N ASN A 134 4.11 7.98 -17.76
CA ASN A 134 3.78 8.53 -16.44
C ASN A 134 2.27 8.50 -16.18
N ALA A 135 1.45 8.93 -17.15
CA ALA A 135 0.00 8.89 -17.01
C ALA A 135 -0.51 7.44 -16.86
N THR A 136 0.03 6.50 -17.63
CA THR A 136 -0.35 5.08 -17.53
C THR A 136 0.02 4.49 -16.17
N ASN A 137 1.22 4.76 -15.65
CA ASN A 137 1.65 4.32 -14.33
C ASN A 137 0.77 4.94 -13.22
N THR A 138 0.37 6.20 -13.36
CA THR A 138 -0.55 6.85 -12.40
C THR A 138 -1.91 6.14 -12.39
N VAL A 139 -2.47 5.83 -13.55
CA VAL A 139 -3.72 5.06 -13.64
C VAL A 139 -3.57 3.68 -13.02
N ILE A 140 -2.50 2.95 -13.30
CA ILE A 140 -2.24 1.63 -12.72
C ILE A 140 -2.17 1.73 -11.19
N ASN A 141 -1.43 2.70 -10.64
CA ASN A 141 -1.29 2.86 -9.19
C ASN A 141 -2.59 3.31 -8.49
N ALA A 142 -3.49 4.03 -9.19
CA ALA A 142 -4.82 4.36 -8.68
C ALA A 142 -5.66 3.11 -8.39
N GLY A 143 -5.32 1.95 -8.95
CA GLY A 143 -5.88 0.65 -8.59
C GLY A 143 -5.82 0.36 -7.10
N THR A 144 -4.79 0.84 -6.37
CA THR A 144 -4.71 0.68 -4.90
C THR A 144 -5.95 1.25 -4.21
N GLY A 145 -6.28 2.51 -4.49
CA GLY A 145 -7.47 3.16 -3.93
C GLY A 145 -8.76 2.47 -4.36
N ALA A 146 -8.86 2.09 -5.63
CA ALA A 146 -10.03 1.37 -6.14
C ALA A 146 -10.24 0.02 -5.45
N GLY A 147 -9.18 -0.75 -5.22
CA GLY A 147 -9.27 -2.02 -4.50
C GLY A 147 -9.71 -1.83 -3.04
N VAL A 148 -9.21 -0.78 -2.37
CA VAL A 148 -9.65 -0.44 -1.01
C VAL A 148 -11.13 -0.03 -1.01
N VAL A 149 -11.57 0.83 -1.94
CA VAL A 149 -12.98 1.21 -2.08
C VAL A 149 -13.86 -0.03 -2.31
N LEU A 150 -13.47 -0.90 -3.23
CA LEU A 150 -14.27 -2.08 -3.59
C LEU A 150 -14.37 -3.12 -2.48
N SER A 151 -13.36 -3.19 -1.59
CA SER A 151 -13.43 -4.11 -0.44
C SER A 151 -14.49 -3.70 0.58
N GLY A 152 -14.82 -2.39 0.69
CA GLY A 152 -15.85 -1.89 1.58
C GLY A 152 -17.25 -2.43 1.30
N PRO A 153 -17.82 -2.26 0.08
CA PRO A 153 -19.09 -2.87 -0.30
C PRO A 153 -19.13 -4.39 -0.13
N VAL A 154 -18.02 -5.09 -0.42
CA VAL A 154 -17.94 -6.54 -0.17
C VAL A 154 -18.12 -6.85 1.31
N ALA A 155 -17.46 -6.09 2.21
CA ALA A 155 -17.65 -6.26 3.64
C ALA A 155 -19.08 -5.93 4.09
N LEU A 156 -19.71 -4.91 3.47
CA LEU A 156 -21.12 -4.56 3.73
C LEU A 156 -22.07 -5.69 3.32
N MET A 157 -21.85 -6.30 2.16
CA MET A 157 -22.71 -7.35 1.60
C MET A 157 -22.50 -8.71 2.28
N MET A 158 -21.25 -9.05 2.59
CA MET A 158 -20.90 -10.36 3.16
C MET A 158 -21.11 -10.42 4.68
N GLY A 159 -21.18 -9.27 5.37
CA GLY A 159 -21.40 -9.21 6.82
C GLY A 159 -20.38 -10.04 7.61
N GLU A 160 -20.85 -11.12 8.25
CA GLU A 160 -20.02 -12.04 9.04
C GLU A 160 -19.19 -13.02 8.18
N GLN A 161 -19.51 -13.17 6.89
CA GLN A 161 -18.97 -14.22 6.01
C GLN A 161 -17.63 -13.81 5.38
N TRP A 162 -16.65 -13.41 6.19
CA TRP A 162 -15.32 -13.00 5.73
C TRP A 162 -14.60 -14.08 4.89
N ARG A 163 -14.84 -15.37 5.21
CA ARG A 163 -14.28 -16.49 4.44
C ARG A 163 -14.79 -16.49 2.99
N LEU A 164 -16.08 -16.24 2.80
CA LEU A 164 -16.68 -16.16 1.47
C LEU A 164 -16.18 -14.94 0.70
N ALA A 165 -15.98 -13.80 1.38
CA ALA A 165 -15.37 -12.62 0.76
C ALA A 165 -13.95 -12.93 0.24
N TYR A 166 -13.11 -13.56 1.04
CA TYR A 166 -11.76 -13.95 0.62
C TYR A 166 -11.75 -15.02 -0.46
N ALA A 167 -12.68 -15.97 -0.46
CA ALA A 167 -12.85 -16.93 -1.56
C ALA A 167 -13.21 -16.21 -2.86
N GLY A 168 -14.13 -15.23 -2.80
CA GLY A 168 -14.48 -14.38 -3.95
C GLY A 168 -13.30 -13.57 -4.48
N PHE A 169 -12.49 -12.98 -3.59
CA PHE A 169 -11.26 -12.28 -3.95
C PHE A 169 -10.24 -13.21 -4.61
N ALA A 170 -10.12 -14.45 -4.12
CA ALA A 170 -9.23 -15.46 -4.72
C ALA A 170 -9.68 -15.80 -6.14
N VAL A 171 -10.98 -15.99 -6.39
CA VAL A 171 -11.52 -16.23 -7.73
C VAL A 171 -11.25 -15.04 -8.66
N ALA A 172 -11.45 -13.80 -8.18
CA ALA A 172 -11.13 -12.61 -8.95
C ALA A 172 -9.65 -12.55 -9.35
N ALA A 173 -8.74 -12.93 -8.42
CA ALA A 173 -7.31 -12.98 -8.68
C ALA A 173 -6.93 -14.05 -9.73
N VAL A 174 -7.59 -15.22 -9.74
CA VAL A 174 -7.41 -16.24 -10.79
C VAL A 174 -7.85 -15.70 -12.14
N GLY A 175 -9.03 -15.07 -12.23
CA GLY A 175 -9.49 -14.42 -13.46
C GLY A 175 -8.50 -13.38 -13.98
N LEU A 176 -7.89 -12.64 -13.06
CA LEU A 176 -6.90 -11.62 -13.38
C LEU A 176 -5.54 -12.23 -13.81
N ALA A 177 -5.16 -13.40 -13.30
CA ALA A 177 -4.00 -14.13 -13.80
C ALA A 177 -4.18 -14.50 -15.29
N PHE A 178 -5.37 -14.94 -15.70
CA PHE A 178 -5.70 -15.17 -17.10
C PHE A 178 -5.65 -13.87 -17.93
N ALA A 179 -6.23 -12.78 -17.43
CA ALA A 179 -6.19 -11.49 -18.12
C ALA A 179 -4.73 -11.02 -18.31
N ALA A 180 -3.89 -11.10 -17.27
CA ALA A 180 -2.47 -10.74 -17.34
C ALA A 180 -1.70 -11.65 -18.33
N ALA A 181 -1.99 -12.95 -18.36
CA ALA A 181 -1.39 -13.89 -19.30
C ALA A 181 -1.71 -13.56 -20.78
N LEU A 182 -2.87 -12.98 -21.03
CA LEU A 182 -3.31 -12.63 -22.38
C LEU A 182 -2.83 -11.24 -22.83
N THR A 183 -2.73 -10.28 -21.89
CA THR A 183 -2.58 -8.85 -22.23
C THR A 183 -1.17 -8.32 -22.04
N LEU A 184 -0.37 -8.89 -21.12
CA LEU A 184 0.97 -8.37 -20.84
C LEU A 184 2.01 -8.86 -21.88
N PRO A 185 3.07 -8.07 -22.17
CA PRO A 185 4.10 -8.42 -23.12
C PRO A 185 4.93 -9.62 -22.65
N ARG A 186 5.30 -10.49 -23.60
CA ARG A 186 6.16 -11.67 -23.38
C ARG A 186 7.65 -11.33 -23.51
N GLY A 187 8.47 -12.11 -22.84
CA GLY A 187 9.92 -12.12 -22.97
C GLY A 187 10.65 -11.28 -21.94
N PRO A 188 11.91 -11.65 -21.66
CA PRO A 188 12.77 -10.89 -20.77
C PRO A 188 13.04 -9.50 -21.35
N GLN A 189 13.01 -8.48 -20.52
CA GLN A 189 13.47 -7.16 -20.90
C GLN A 189 15.00 -7.11 -20.74
N ARG A 190 15.69 -6.56 -21.74
CA ARG A 190 17.10 -6.24 -21.56
C ARG A 190 17.24 -5.28 -20.40
N ALA A 191 17.85 -5.78 -19.33
CA ALA A 191 18.24 -4.93 -18.22
C ALA A 191 19.07 -3.76 -18.73
N THR A 192 18.63 -2.55 -18.48
CA THR A 192 19.56 -1.42 -18.46
C THR A 192 20.59 -1.76 -17.41
N LYS A 193 21.86 -1.92 -17.80
CA LYS A 193 22.97 -2.30 -16.91
C LYS A 193 22.90 -1.42 -15.66
N SER A 194 22.34 -1.97 -14.59
CA SER A 194 22.38 -1.34 -13.27
C SER A 194 23.87 -1.23 -12.91
N THR A 195 24.34 -0.02 -12.69
CA THR A 195 25.69 0.23 -12.17
C THR A 195 25.84 -0.57 -10.89
N GLN A 196 26.73 -1.56 -10.90
CA GLN A 196 26.95 -2.47 -9.77
C GLN A 196 27.47 -1.66 -8.56
N GLY A 197 26.96 -1.98 -7.38
CA GLY A 197 27.34 -1.43 -6.09
C GLY A 197 26.15 -0.90 -5.29
N ALA A 198 26.21 -1.08 -3.97
CA ALA A 198 25.23 -0.51 -3.06
C ALA A 198 25.29 1.04 -3.14
N PRO A 199 24.13 1.74 -3.12
CA PRO A 199 24.13 3.19 -3.10
C PRO A 199 24.76 3.70 -1.79
N SER A 200 25.53 4.78 -1.87
CA SER A 200 26.06 5.42 -0.67
C SER A 200 24.90 5.98 0.17
N LEU A 201 24.95 5.74 1.49
CA LEU A 201 23.97 6.25 2.45
C LEU A 201 24.19 7.76 2.68
N THR A 202 23.82 8.57 1.70
CA THR A 202 23.86 10.03 1.81
C THR A 202 22.94 10.52 2.93
N ARG A 203 23.14 11.77 3.38
CA ARG A 203 22.26 12.39 4.39
C ARG A 203 20.80 12.47 3.90
N ALA A 204 20.60 12.82 2.64
CA ALA A 204 19.29 12.86 2.01
C ALA A 204 18.60 11.48 2.03
N LEU A 205 19.33 10.42 1.68
CA LEU A 205 18.80 9.06 1.66
C LEU A 205 18.47 8.57 3.09
N ARG A 206 19.29 8.86 4.08
CA ARG A 206 19.01 8.51 5.49
C ARG A 206 17.75 9.20 6.01
N ARG A 207 17.55 10.48 5.68
CA ARG A 207 16.34 11.23 6.06
C ARG A 207 15.08 10.66 5.40
N LEU A 208 15.17 10.33 4.11
CA LEU A 208 14.08 9.65 3.38
C LEU A 208 13.71 8.32 4.04
N ILE A 209 14.71 7.47 4.35
CA ILE A 209 14.49 6.18 5.00
C ILE A 209 13.80 6.37 6.35
N ALA A 210 14.28 7.30 7.19
CA ALA A 210 13.68 7.57 8.49
C ALA A 210 12.24 8.06 8.39
N ALA A 211 11.96 9.03 7.49
CA ALA A 211 10.62 9.55 7.27
C ALA A 211 9.66 8.45 6.78
N ALA A 212 10.07 7.69 5.77
CA ALA A 212 9.24 6.62 5.21
C ALA A 212 8.97 5.50 6.22
N LEU A 213 9.98 5.11 7.01
CA LEU A 213 9.85 4.09 8.05
C LEU A 213 8.86 4.52 9.15
N LEU A 214 8.99 5.75 9.67
CA LEU A 214 8.10 6.27 10.71
C LEU A 214 6.66 6.44 10.19
N THR A 215 6.50 6.96 8.97
CA THR A 215 5.18 7.09 8.32
C THR A 215 4.55 5.72 8.08
N GLY A 216 5.35 4.75 7.61
CA GLY A 216 4.90 3.38 7.44
C GLY A 216 4.40 2.79 8.75
N ALA A 217 5.19 2.89 9.81
CA ALA A 217 4.81 2.41 11.13
C ALA A 217 3.51 3.07 11.61
N ALA A 218 3.42 4.40 11.57
CA ALA A 218 2.24 5.14 12.00
C ALA A 218 0.97 4.75 11.23
N SER A 219 1.09 4.48 9.93
CA SER A 219 -0.06 4.13 9.08
C SER A 219 -0.77 2.84 9.47
N THR A 220 -0.07 1.93 10.17
CA THR A 220 -0.64 0.62 10.56
C THR A 220 -1.73 0.73 11.62
N ALA A 221 -1.78 1.83 12.40
CA ALA A 221 -2.90 2.11 13.29
C ALA A 221 -4.25 1.98 12.57
N ILE A 222 -4.32 2.40 11.31
CA ILE A 222 -5.55 2.36 10.52
C ILE A 222 -5.55 1.18 9.55
N TRP A 223 -4.47 0.95 8.79
CA TRP A 223 -4.45 -0.14 7.82
C TRP A 223 -4.62 -1.53 8.45
N SER A 224 -4.08 -1.74 9.66
CA SER A 224 -4.17 -3.03 10.35
C SER A 224 -5.32 -3.07 11.36
N PHE A 225 -5.57 -1.97 12.08
CA PHE A 225 -6.47 -1.95 13.24
C PHE A 225 -7.66 -0.97 13.11
N GLY A 226 -7.79 -0.27 11.98
CA GLY A 226 -8.86 0.73 11.81
C GLY A 226 -10.26 0.18 12.05
N ALA A 227 -10.59 -0.99 11.48
CA ALA A 227 -11.89 -1.62 11.70
C ALA A 227 -12.08 -2.09 13.16
N GLN A 228 -11.01 -2.57 13.80
CA GLN A 228 -11.03 -2.98 15.21
C GLN A 228 -11.22 -1.77 16.14
N LEU A 229 -10.56 -0.63 15.83
CA LEU A 229 -10.78 0.61 16.57
C LEU A 229 -12.22 1.11 16.41
N VAL A 230 -12.79 1.06 15.22
CA VAL A 230 -14.21 1.41 14.99
C VAL A 230 -15.14 0.50 15.77
N ALA A 231 -14.93 -0.82 15.74
CA ALA A 231 -15.73 -1.77 16.49
C ALA A 231 -15.63 -1.55 18.01
N LEU A 232 -14.46 -1.13 18.50
CA LEU A 232 -14.23 -0.83 19.93
C LEU A 232 -14.88 0.49 20.38
N ARG A 233 -15.00 1.49 19.49
CA ARG A 233 -15.41 2.87 19.83
C ARG A 233 -16.88 3.15 19.55
N LEU A 234 -17.39 2.53 18.54
CA LEU A 234 -18.75 2.74 18.05
C LEU A 234 -19.40 1.35 17.99
N ASP A 235 -20.61 1.22 18.48
CA ASP A 235 -21.40 -0.02 18.32
C ASP A 235 -21.82 -0.23 16.85
N TRP A 236 -20.85 0.02 15.95
CA TRP A 236 -21.02 -0.18 14.53
C TRP A 236 -20.79 -1.64 14.19
N SER A 237 -21.79 -2.23 13.53
CA SER A 237 -21.66 -3.53 12.87
C SER A 237 -20.57 -3.48 11.78
N SER A 238 -20.34 -4.59 11.09
CA SER A 238 -19.47 -4.68 9.89
C SER A 238 -19.71 -3.56 8.87
N ALA A 239 -20.90 -2.97 8.85
CA ALA A 239 -21.24 -1.83 8.00
C ALA A 239 -20.34 -0.61 8.25
N GLY A 240 -20.04 -0.28 9.49
CA GLY A 240 -19.20 0.88 9.81
C GLY A 240 -17.77 0.73 9.32
N ALA A 241 -17.19 -0.45 9.47
CA ALA A 241 -15.85 -0.74 8.93
C ALA A 241 -15.82 -0.65 7.40
N GLY A 242 -16.83 -1.15 6.70
CA GLY A 242 -16.97 -1.03 5.26
C GLY A 242 -17.05 0.42 4.79
N LEU A 243 -17.85 1.26 5.47
CA LEU A 243 -17.94 2.70 5.18
C LEU A 243 -16.61 3.43 5.41
N LEU A 244 -15.89 3.09 6.47
CA LEU A 244 -14.55 3.64 6.71
C LEU A 244 -13.60 3.31 5.55
N TRP A 245 -13.59 2.06 5.06
CA TRP A 245 -12.72 1.66 3.94
C TRP A 245 -13.09 2.37 2.63
N ILE A 246 -14.40 2.56 2.38
CA ILE A 246 -14.86 3.37 1.24
C ILE A 246 -14.34 4.81 1.35
N ALA A 247 -14.45 5.43 2.53
CA ALA A 247 -13.96 6.78 2.77
C ALA A 247 -12.45 6.90 2.55
N ILE A 248 -11.65 5.97 3.13
CA ILE A 248 -10.19 5.92 2.97
C ILE A 248 -9.81 5.78 1.49
N GLY A 249 -10.40 4.81 0.78
CA GLY A 249 -10.04 4.52 -0.60
C GLY A 249 -10.48 5.64 -1.56
N ALA A 250 -11.67 6.20 -1.39
CA ALA A 250 -12.18 7.29 -2.22
C ALA A 250 -11.33 8.56 -2.07
N ALA A 251 -10.94 8.92 -0.84
CA ALA A 251 -10.08 10.07 -0.59
C ALA A 251 -8.64 9.85 -1.10
N GLY A 252 -8.19 8.59 -1.22
CA GLY A 252 -6.89 8.25 -1.79
C GLY A 252 -6.72 8.71 -3.24
N ILE A 253 -7.80 8.91 -3.99
CA ILE A 253 -7.76 9.47 -5.35
C ILE A 253 -7.10 10.86 -5.37
N ALA A 254 -7.24 11.63 -4.29
CA ALA A 254 -6.59 12.94 -4.15
C ALA A 254 -5.06 12.85 -4.22
N GLY A 255 -4.47 11.69 -3.94
CA GLY A 255 -3.02 11.47 -4.02
C GLY A 255 -2.42 11.65 -5.42
N ALA A 256 -3.24 11.57 -6.48
CA ALA A 256 -2.80 11.86 -7.84
C ALA A 256 -2.30 13.31 -8.00
N SER A 257 -2.66 14.23 -7.10
CA SER A 257 -2.23 15.64 -7.12
C SER A 257 -0.89 15.91 -6.43
N ALA A 258 -0.20 14.89 -5.90
CA ALA A 258 1.03 15.06 -5.11
C ALA A 258 2.11 15.89 -5.86
N GLY A 259 2.39 15.55 -7.11
CA GLY A 259 3.37 16.29 -7.92
C GLY A 259 3.02 17.78 -8.07
N HIS A 260 1.75 18.10 -8.32
CA HIS A 260 1.29 19.48 -8.46
C HIS A 260 1.42 20.28 -7.16
N LEU A 261 1.05 19.67 -6.03
CA LEU A 261 1.19 20.33 -4.73
C LEU A 261 2.65 20.55 -4.35
N ILE A 262 3.52 19.59 -4.61
CA ILE A 262 4.96 19.71 -4.34
C ILE A 262 5.59 20.82 -5.18
N THR A 263 5.24 20.95 -6.46
CA THR A 263 5.74 22.04 -7.31
C THR A 263 5.26 23.41 -6.85
N ARG A 264 4.03 23.51 -6.30
CA ARG A 264 3.45 24.77 -5.86
C ARG A 264 3.89 25.22 -4.47
N PHE A 265 4.01 24.29 -3.51
CA PHE A 265 4.22 24.60 -2.10
C PHE A 265 5.57 24.13 -1.54
N GLY A 266 6.31 23.34 -2.30
CA GLY A 266 7.55 22.71 -1.86
C GLY A 266 7.29 21.39 -1.13
N MET A 267 8.29 20.51 -1.21
CA MET A 267 8.19 19.14 -0.69
C MET A 267 7.98 19.10 0.82
N ASP A 268 8.75 19.87 1.58
CA ASP A 268 8.69 19.84 3.05
C ASP A 268 7.34 20.31 3.60
N ARG A 269 6.76 21.38 3.01
CA ARG A 269 5.45 21.87 3.46
C ARG A 269 4.35 20.85 3.18
N VAL A 270 4.36 20.24 2.00
CA VAL A 270 3.42 19.18 1.63
C VAL A 270 3.59 17.98 2.55
N HIS A 271 4.83 17.54 2.80
CA HIS A 271 5.15 16.44 3.71
C HIS A 271 4.58 16.70 5.12
N HIS A 272 4.89 17.85 5.73
CA HIS A 272 4.39 18.18 7.07
C HIS A 272 2.86 18.29 7.13
N ALA A 273 2.24 18.94 6.15
CA ALA A 273 0.78 19.10 6.11
C ALA A 273 0.07 17.73 6.06
N PHE A 274 0.56 16.81 5.24
CA PHE A 274 -0.07 15.50 5.13
C PHE A 274 0.30 14.53 6.26
N LEU A 275 1.45 14.70 6.92
CA LEU A 275 1.72 14.01 8.19
C LEU A 275 0.77 14.47 9.30
N ALA A 276 0.51 15.78 9.40
CA ALA A 276 -0.46 16.32 10.34
C ALA A 276 -1.90 15.82 10.03
N ALA A 277 -2.28 15.79 8.75
CA ALA A 277 -3.57 15.23 8.31
C ALA A 277 -3.68 13.74 8.65
N MET A 278 -2.61 12.95 8.44
CA MET A 278 -2.58 11.54 8.80
C MET A 278 -2.69 11.34 10.32
N ALA A 279 -1.97 12.12 11.13
CA ALA A 279 -2.06 12.07 12.58
C ALA A 279 -3.47 12.45 13.07
N ALA A 280 -4.07 13.49 12.50
CA ALA A 280 -5.45 13.89 12.81
C ALA A 280 -6.44 12.78 12.42
N GLY A 281 -6.29 12.14 11.26
CA GLY A 281 -7.10 11.01 10.82
C GLY A 281 -7.01 9.83 11.79
N ILE A 282 -5.81 9.47 12.26
CA ILE A 282 -5.58 8.42 13.25
C ILE A 282 -6.32 8.75 14.56
N LEU A 283 -6.19 9.99 15.06
CA LEU A 283 -6.87 10.43 16.28
C LEU A 283 -8.39 10.42 16.10
N MET A 284 -8.91 10.99 15.02
CA MET A 284 -10.36 11.07 14.77
C MET A 284 -11.03 9.70 14.70
N ILE A 285 -10.32 8.67 14.19
CA ILE A 285 -10.84 7.31 14.10
C ILE A 285 -10.73 6.59 15.45
N GLY A 286 -9.58 6.71 16.14
CA GLY A 286 -9.21 5.79 17.20
C GLY A 286 -9.38 6.29 18.61
N ILE A 287 -9.56 7.61 18.87
CA ILE A 287 -9.65 8.12 20.24
C ILE A 287 -11.01 7.83 20.89
N ALA A 288 -11.02 7.71 22.21
CA ALA A 288 -12.29 7.57 22.96
C ALA A 288 -13.16 8.83 22.76
N GLY A 289 -14.48 8.62 22.64
CA GLY A 289 -15.42 9.70 22.37
C GLY A 289 -15.51 10.13 20.91
N THR A 290 -14.91 9.36 19.98
CA THR A 290 -15.13 9.58 18.53
C THR A 290 -16.61 9.39 18.17
N SER A 291 -17.02 9.93 17.05
CA SER A 291 -18.38 9.77 16.50
C SER A 291 -18.31 9.25 15.06
N ALA A 292 -19.45 8.83 14.53
CA ALA A 292 -19.57 8.39 13.13
C ALA A 292 -19.01 9.43 12.15
N ALA A 293 -19.36 10.70 12.33
CA ALA A 293 -18.88 11.79 11.48
C ALA A 293 -17.35 11.99 11.59
N LEU A 294 -16.82 11.97 12.81
CA LEU A 294 -15.36 12.08 13.03
C LEU A 294 -14.62 10.89 12.44
N THR A 295 -15.13 9.67 12.61
CA THR A 295 -14.53 8.46 12.07
C THR A 295 -14.47 8.49 10.53
N LEU A 296 -15.56 8.86 9.86
CA LEU A 296 -15.58 8.97 8.40
C LEU A 296 -14.71 10.15 7.91
N GLY A 297 -14.77 11.30 8.57
CA GLY A 297 -13.88 12.44 8.28
C GLY A 297 -12.41 12.08 8.47
N GLY A 298 -12.10 11.34 9.55
CA GLY A 298 -10.77 10.78 9.80
C GLY A 298 -10.32 9.82 8.72
N GLY A 299 -11.23 8.98 8.21
CA GLY A 299 -10.98 8.07 7.09
C GLY A 299 -10.63 8.82 5.81
N LEU A 300 -11.37 9.88 5.48
CA LEU A 300 -11.07 10.74 4.33
C LEU A 300 -9.69 11.41 4.48
N LEU A 301 -9.40 11.98 5.65
CA LEU A 301 -8.10 12.60 5.93
C LEU A 301 -6.96 11.61 5.85
N PHE A 302 -7.11 10.44 6.47
CA PHE A 302 -6.09 9.40 6.46
C PHE A 302 -5.83 8.88 5.04
N GLY A 303 -6.88 8.58 4.27
CA GLY A 303 -6.77 8.06 2.91
C GLY A 303 -6.06 9.05 1.98
N ALA A 304 -6.49 10.31 1.97
CA ALA A 304 -5.84 11.36 1.19
C ALA A 304 -4.39 11.56 1.63
N ALA A 305 -4.13 11.62 2.95
CA ALA A 305 -2.79 11.84 3.49
C ALA A 305 -1.84 10.70 3.17
N TYR A 306 -2.25 9.45 3.35
CA TYR A 306 -1.40 8.29 3.11
C TYR A 306 -0.95 8.20 1.65
N ILE A 307 -1.89 8.32 0.70
CA ILE A 307 -1.54 8.25 -0.73
C ILE A 307 -0.72 9.47 -1.16
N MET A 308 -1.01 10.66 -0.63
CA MET A 308 -0.20 11.85 -0.88
C MET A 308 1.24 11.66 -0.39
N LEU A 309 1.42 11.13 0.83
CA LEU A 309 2.75 10.85 1.40
C LEU A 309 3.51 9.81 0.59
N THR A 310 2.84 8.78 0.05
CA THR A 310 3.51 7.84 -0.87
C THR A 310 4.00 8.54 -2.13
N GLY A 311 3.26 9.51 -2.66
CA GLY A 311 3.69 10.38 -3.77
C GLY A 311 4.89 11.26 -3.40
N VAL A 312 4.91 11.83 -2.19
CA VAL A 312 6.06 12.58 -1.66
C VAL A 312 7.30 11.70 -1.59
N TYR A 313 7.20 10.50 -1.02
CA TYR A 313 8.34 9.58 -0.90
C TYR A 313 8.83 9.05 -2.26
N LEU A 314 7.94 8.89 -3.23
CA LEU A 314 8.32 8.57 -4.60
C LEU A 314 9.21 9.67 -5.19
N LEU A 315 8.75 10.93 -5.16
CA LEU A 315 9.52 12.06 -5.66
C LEU A 315 10.82 12.26 -4.89
N TRP A 316 10.77 12.18 -3.55
CA TRP A 316 11.95 12.31 -2.71
C TRP A 316 12.98 11.21 -3.02
N GLY A 317 12.54 9.96 -3.26
CA GLY A 317 13.41 8.86 -3.68
C GLY A 317 14.13 9.14 -4.99
N VAL A 318 13.41 9.67 -5.99
CA VAL A 318 14.00 10.11 -7.26
C VAL A 318 15.07 11.17 -7.05
N LEU A 319 14.79 12.19 -6.24
CA LEU A 319 15.71 13.29 -5.96
C LEU A 319 16.90 12.89 -5.08
N ALA A 320 16.72 11.96 -4.14
CA ALA A 320 17.79 11.47 -3.26
C ALA A 320 18.85 10.64 -4.00
N LEU A 321 18.48 10.00 -5.12
CA LEU A 321 19.37 9.20 -5.96
C LEU A 321 19.19 9.54 -7.45
N PRO A 322 19.60 10.74 -7.93
CA PRO A 322 19.34 11.19 -9.31
C PRO A 322 19.92 10.26 -10.38
N HIS A 323 21.08 9.65 -10.10
CA HIS A 323 21.73 8.70 -11.02
C HIS A 323 21.10 7.30 -11.03
N ARG A 324 20.23 7.01 -10.04
CA ARG A 324 19.52 5.72 -9.84
C ARG A 324 18.11 5.94 -9.30
N PRO A 325 17.23 6.65 -10.02
CA PRO A 325 15.93 7.07 -9.49
C PRO A 325 15.04 5.89 -9.10
N ALA A 326 15.06 4.80 -9.88
CA ALA A 326 14.31 3.58 -9.54
C ALA A 326 14.77 2.95 -8.23
N THR A 327 16.07 2.94 -7.95
CA THR A 327 16.64 2.47 -6.68
C THR A 327 16.19 3.34 -5.51
N GLY A 328 16.19 4.66 -5.68
CA GLY A 328 15.70 5.59 -4.65
C GLY A 328 14.25 5.38 -4.29
N VAL A 329 13.39 5.19 -5.29
CA VAL A 329 11.97 4.85 -5.10
C VAL A 329 11.82 3.49 -4.39
N THR A 330 12.56 2.48 -4.81
CA THR A 330 12.51 1.15 -4.17
C THR A 330 12.90 1.22 -2.70
N ILE A 331 13.95 1.97 -2.35
CA ILE A 331 14.39 2.16 -0.95
C ILE A 331 13.31 2.87 -0.13
N ALA A 332 12.67 3.91 -0.69
CA ALA A 332 11.59 4.62 -0.01
C ALA A 332 10.42 3.69 0.34
N PHE A 333 9.93 2.92 -0.64
CA PHE A 333 8.81 2.00 -0.42
C PHE A 333 9.19 0.80 0.45
N LEU A 334 10.42 0.31 0.36
CA LEU A 334 10.92 -0.73 1.24
C LEU A 334 11.00 -0.24 2.69
N ALA A 335 11.53 0.96 2.93
CA ALA A 335 11.57 1.58 4.25
C ALA A 335 10.15 1.76 4.84
N LEU A 336 9.19 2.25 4.01
CA LEU A 336 7.79 2.37 4.40
C LEU A 336 7.21 1.01 4.82
N ALA A 337 7.47 -0.04 4.07
CA ALA A 337 6.94 -1.38 4.34
C ALA A 337 7.61 -2.04 5.56
N ILE A 338 8.91 -1.83 5.77
CA ILE A 338 9.60 -2.25 7.00
C ILE A 338 8.97 -1.55 8.21
N GLY A 339 8.70 -0.24 8.08
CA GLY A 339 7.96 0.50 9.09
C GLY A 339 6.59 -0.11 9.37
N GLN A 340 5.84 -0.46 8.33
CA GLN A 340 4.54 -1.11 8.48
C GLN A 340 4.65 -2.48 9.15
N THR A 341 5.67 -3.28 8.81
CA THR A 341 5.91 -4.57 9.46
C THR A 341 6.09 -4.43 10.97
N ALA A 342 7.00 -3.54 11.38
CA ALA A 342 7.26 -3.29 12.79
C ALA A 342 6.08 -2.57 13.47
N GLY A 343 5.49 -1.59 12.81
CA GLY A 343 4.40 -0.78 13.34
C GLY A 343 3.15 -1.60 13.65
N ALA A 344 2.78 -2.54 12.80
CA ALA A 344 1.62 -3.41 13.06
C ALA A 344 1.82 -4.27 14.31
N ALA A 345 3.00 -4.87 14.47
CA ALA A 345 3.35 -5.65 15.64
C ALA A 345 3.36 -4.79 16.92
N VAL A 346 4.01 -3.61 16.87
CA VAL A 346 4.10 -2.68 18.00
C VAL A 346 2.71 -2.14 18.39
N PHE A 347 1.87 -1.76 17.42
CA PHE A 347 0.50 -1.30 17.72
C PHE A 347 -0.32 -2.37 18.43
N GLY A 348 -0.26 -3.63 17.94
CA GLY A 348 -0.92 -4.76 18.59
C GLY A 348 -0.44 -5.01 20.02
N LEU A 349 0.88 -4.90 20.26
CA LEU A 349 1.46 -4.99 21.61
C LEU A 349 0.97 -3.86 22.52
N LEU A 350 0.94 -2.62 22.03
CA LEU A 350 0.43 -1.49 22.80
C LEU A 350 -1.05 -1.65 23.15
N MET A 351 -1.87 -2.15 22.20
CA MET A 351 -3.27 -2.45 22.50
C MET A 351 -3.48 -3.56 23.53
N ALA A 352 -2.58 -4.55 23.58
CA ALA A 352 -2.65 -5.65 24.52
C ALA A 352 -2.20 -5.25 25.94
N HIS A 353 -1.20 -4.39 26.07
CA HIS A 353 -0.58 -4.06 27.37
C HIS A 353 -0.92 -2.67 27.91
N LEU A 354 -1.38 -1.77 27.03
CA LEU A 354 -1.88 -0.44 27.38
C LEU A 354 -3.37 -0.33 26.98
N THR A 355 -3.85 0.89 26.86
CA THR A 355 -5.18 1.13 26.31
C THR A 355 -5.10 1.50 24.83
N ALA A 356 -6.17 1.27 24.07
CA ALA A 356 -6.25 1.70 22.68
C ALA A 356 -6.00 3.21 22.51
N ASN A 357 -6.37 4.03 23.50
CA ASN A 357 -6.08 5.48 23.47
C ASN A 357 -4.58 5.78 23.44
N TYR A 358 -3.79 5.12 24.29
CA TYR A 358 -2.34 5.31 24.30
C TYR A 358 -1.72 4.84 22.98
N ALA A 359 -2.14 3.70 22.46
CA ALA A 359 -1.65 3.20 21.17
C ALA A 359 -1.94 4.20 20.04
N VAL A 360 -3.16 4.72 19.96
CA VAL A 360 -3.58 5.71 18.97
C VAL A 360 -2.80 7.02 19.09
N VAL A 361 -2.64 7.55 20.29
CA VAL A 361 -1.88 8.80 20.51
C VAL A 361 -0.41 8.62 20.17
N ILE A 362 0.22 7.51 20.59
CA ILE A 362 1.62 7.22 20.28
C ILE A 362 1.81 7.16 18.76
N PHE A 363 0.92 6.51 18.02
CA PHE A 363 1.04 6.39 16.57
C PHE A 363 0.71 7.68 15.82
N ALA A 364 -0.19 8.53 16.34
CA ALA A 364 -0.38 9.88 15.83
C ALA A 364 0.86 10.75 16.05
N CYS A 365 1.48 10.69 17.23
CA CYS A 365 2.75 11.36 17.49
C CYS A 365 3.89 10.81 16.60
N LEU A 366 3.93 9.50 16.37
CA LEU A 366 4.90 8.86 15.47
C LEU A 366 4.78 9.40 14.05
N ALA A 367 3.55 9.64 13.55
CA ALA A 367 3.34 10.28 12.27
C ALA A 367 3.96 11.68 12.23
N LEU A 368 3.78 12.48 13.28
CA LEU A 368 4.34 13.84 13.34
C LEU A 368 5.87 13.82 13.43
N THR A 369 6.46 12.85 14.15
CA THR A 369 7.93 12.75 14.27
C THR A 369 8.61 12.45 12.92
N ALA A 370 7.92 11.84 11.96
CA ALA A 370 8.44 11.68 10.60
C ALA A 370 8.77 13.03 9.94
N GLY A 371 8.09 14.11 10.32
CA GLY A 371 8.33 15.46 9.85
C GLY A 371 9.67 16.08 10.32
N LEU A 372 10.35 15.50 11.31
CA LEU A 372 11.69 15.94 11.70
C LEU A 372 12.73 15.67 10.60
N ALA A 373 12.46 14.69 9.74
CA ALA A 373 13.27 14.41 8.56
C ALA A 373 12.82 15.32 7.41
N ARG A 374 13.64 16.31 7.06
CA ARG A 374 13.38 17.25 5.97
C ARG A 374 14.07 16.81 4.68
N ALA A 375 13.43 16.98 3.55
CA ALA A 375 14.08 16.89 2.26
C ALA A 375 15.08 18.06 2.16
N GLU A 376 16.35 17.76 1.85
CA GLU A 376 17.25 18.86 1.48
C GLU A 376 16.69 19.45 0.19
N GLU A 377 16.46 20.77 0.16
CA GLU A 377 16.17 21.47 -1.08
C GLU A 377 17.32 21.16 -2.05
N ALA A 378 17.04 20.32 -3.05
CA ALA A 378 17.91 20.23 -4.19
C ALA A 378 17.93 21.65 -4.79
N ASN A 379 19.08 22.33 -4.67
CA ASN A 379 19.22 23.70 -5.16
C ASN A 379 18.80 23.71 -6.64
N PRO A 380 17.69 24.38 -7.01
CA PRO A 380 17.21 24.35 -8.39
C PRO A 380 18.21 24.91 -9.39
N ARG A 381 19.22 25.65 -8.90
CA ARG A 381 20.30 26.24 -9.69
C ARG A 381 21.37 25.23 -10.15
N ALA A 382 21.46 24.06 -9.53
CA ALA A 382 22.42 23.03 -9.93
C ALA A 382 21.96 22.22 -11.15
N CYS A 383 20.66 22.19 -11.46
CA CYS A 383 20.12 21.50 -12.65
C CYS A 383 20.23 22.33 -13.95
N VAL A 384 20.45 23.66 -13.88
CA VAL A 384 20.53 24.53 -15.05
C VAL A 384 21.99 24.76 -15.52
N ALA A 385 22.98 24.42 -14.68
CA ALA A 385 24.40 24.60 -15.01
C ALA A 385 25.07 23.39 -15.69
N GLY A 386 24.31 22.36 -16.03
CA GLY A 386 24.79 21.11 -16.65
C GLY A 386 24.19 20.81 -18.04
N GLN A 387 23.60 21.81 -18.71
CA GLN A 387 23.22 21.72 -20.14
C GLN A 387 24.10 22.51 -21.04
#